data_f32f7c185d031e50110fa4aa7ba41bf9
#
_entry.id   f32f7c185d031e50110fa4aa7ba41bf9
#
_cell.length_a   1.000
_cell.length_b   1.000
_cell.length_c   1.000
_cell.angle_alpha   90.00
_cell.angle_beta   90.00
_cell.angle_gamma   90.00
#
_symmetry.space_group_name_H-M   'P 1'
#
loop_
_entity.id
_entity.type
_entity.pdbx_description
1 polymer ?
#
loop_
_entity_poly.entity_id
_entity_poly.type
_entity_poly.pdbx_seq_one_letter_code
_entity_poly.pdbx_strand_id
1 'polypeptide(L)'
;LLHDQNVLRRIAKAADLLPADQALEIGPGLGALTEHLLAAVDQLTAIEMDKRLHAHLSERFGATEKLRLIHTDALKYFRNTEVDWSNWKLVSNLPYNVASPLLVDLAAMPRGPQRLVVTVQWEVGQRLAACHATREYSKLTLLVACRYEVKEIFKISPHCFFPEPRVD
;
A
#
# COMPACT_ATOMS: atom_id res chain seq x y z
N LEU A 1 -10.79 -5.32 -7.53
CA LEU A 1 -10.84 -4.56 -6.26
C LEU A 1 -11.05 -5.52 -5.10
N LEU A 2 -10.27 -5.39 -4.03
CA LEU A 2 -10.44 -6.17 -2.80
C LEU A 2 -11.73 -5.74 -2.10
N HIS A 3 -12.61 -6.70 -1.77
CA HIS A 3 -13.91 -6.41 -1.16
C HIS A 3 -14.20 -7.20 0.12
N ASP A 4 -13.42 -8.26 0.40
CA ASP A 4 -13.61 -9.08 1.60
C ASP A 4 -13.24 -8.30 2.86
N GLN A 5 -14.23 -8.09 3.73
CA GLN A 5 -14.10 -7.27 4.94
C GLN A 5 -13.17 -7.88 5.99
N ASN A 6 -13.03 -9.22 6.03
CA ASN A 6 -12.13 -9.88 6.96
C ASN A 6 -10.67 -9.66 6.54
N VAL A 7 -10.41 -9.73 5.22
CA VAL A 7 -9.09 -9.45 4.65
C VAL A 7 -8.73 -7.98 4.85
N LEU A 8 -9.65 -7.05 4.56
CA LEU A 8 -9.40 -5.60 4.76
C LEU A 8 -9.06 -5.29 6.22
N ARG A 9 -9.81 -5.87 7.18
CA ARG A 9 -9.52 -5.74 8.61
C ARG A 9 -8.16 -6.34 8.99
N ARG A 10 -7.80 -7.49 8.41
CA ARG A 10 -6.49 -8.12 8.65
C ARG A 10 -5.34 -7.23 8.14
N ILE A 11 -5.48 -6.63 6.96
CA ILE A 11 -4.50 -5.69 6.40
C ILE A 11 -4.36 -4.47 7.32
N ALA A 12 -5.45 -3.83 7.69
CA ALA A 12 -5.43 -2.68 8.59
C ALA A 12 -4.82 -3.01 9.96
N LYS A 13 -5.14 -4.19 10.53
CA LYS A 13 -4.57 -4.67 11.80
C LYS A 13 -3.06 -4.93 11.69
N ALA A 14 -2.59 -5.50 10.57
CA ALA A 14 -1.15 -5.75 10.35
C ALA A 14 -0.31 -4.46 10.32
N ALA A 15 -0.93 -3.33 10.03
CA ALA A 15 -0.27 -2.03 10.04
C ALA A 15 -0.01 -1.51 11.45
N ASP A 16 -0.69 -2.07 12.49
CA ASP A 16 -0.53 -1.68 13.87
C ASP A 16 -0.63 -0.15 14.03
N LEU A 17 -1.74 0.39 13.48
CA LEU A 17 -1.99 1.83 13.44
C LEU A 17 -2.48 2.32 14.80
N LEU A 18 -1.94 3.46 15.20
CA LEU A 18 -2.42 4.26 16.32
C LEU A 18 -3.09 5.54 15.82
N PRO A 19 -4.01 6.15 16.56
CA PRO A 19 -4.69 7.39 16.13
C PRO A 19 -3.73 8.51 15.72
N ALA A 20 -2.61 8.66 16.42
CA ALA A 20 -1.59 9.68 16.12
C ALA A 20 -0.66 9.34 14.95
N ASP A 21 -0.75 8.14 14.37
CA ASP A 21 0.07 7.77 13.22
C ASP A 21 -0.35 8.52 11.95
N GLN A 22 0.62 8.80 11.12
CA GLN A 22 0.39 9.28 9.76
C GLN A 22 0.32 8.07 8.82
N ALA A 23 -0.84 7.84 8.23
CA ALA A 23 -1.04 6.74 7.29
C ALA A 23 -1.05 7.23 5.83
N LEU A 24 -0.55 6.38 4.94
CA LEU A 24 -0.50 6.61 3.51
C LEU A 24 -1.14 5.44 2.77
N GLU A 25 -2.05 5.73 1.86
CA GLU A 25 -2.67 4.75 0.97
C GLU A 25 -2.41 5.10 -0.50
N ILE A 26 -2.04 4.12 -1.31
CA ILE A 26 -1.78 4.30 -2.74
C ILE A 26 -2.79 3.46 -3.53
N GLY A 27 -3.52 4.11 -4.43
CA GLY A 27 -4.57 3.47 -5.21
C GLY A 27 -5.75 3.00 -4.35
N PRO A 28 -6.40 3.89 -3.60
CA PRO A 28 -7.54 3.54 -2.73
C PRO A 28 -8.72 2.93 -3.50
N GLY A 29 -8.81 3.15 -4.81
CA GLY A 29 -9.87 2.62 -5.66
C GLY A 29 -11.26 3.13 -5.27
N LEU A 30 -12.15 2.25 -4.85
CA LEU A 30 -13.47 2.63 -4.34
C LEU A 30 -13.48 2.95 -2.84
N GLY A 31 -12.33 2.92 -2.16
CA GLY A 31 -12.19 3.32 -0.76
C GLY A 31 -12.54 2.26 0.27
N ALA A 32 -12.51 0.98 -0.10
CA ALA A 32 -12.82 -0.10 0.84
C ALA A 32 -11.80 -0.22 1.99
N LEU A 33 -10.51 -0.11 1.67
CA LEU A 33 -9.45 -0.08 2.68
C LEU A 33 -9.38 1.29 3.36
N THR A 34 -9.58 2.38 2.61
CA THR A 34 -9.62 3.77 3.12
C THR A 34 -10.54 3.92 4.33
N GLU A 35 -11.72 3.31 4.30
CA GLU A 35 -12.70 3.33 5.40
C GLU A 35 -12.12 2.74 6.70
N HIS A 36 -11.43 1.60 6.60
CA HIS A 36 -10.77 0.98 7.75
C HIS A 36 -9.59 1.82 8.27
N LEU A 37 -8.84 2.46 7.38
CA LEU A 37 -7.72 3.31 7.77
C LEU A 37 -8.21 4.59 8.45
N LEU A 38 -9.25 5.24 7.94
CA LEU A 38 -9.86 6.44 8.54
C LEU A 38 -10.45 6.17 9.94
N ALA A 39 -10.87 4.93 10.20
CA ALA A 39 -11.30 4.52 11.53
C ALA A 39 -10.14 4.34 12.52
N ALA A 40 -8.92 4.11 12.02
CA ALA A 40 -7.75 3.79 12.83
C ALA A 40 -6.83 5.00 13.11
N VAL A 41 -6.79 6.01 12.22
CA VAL A 41 -5.89 7.16 12.33
C VAL A 41 -6.63 8.49 12.23
N ASP A 42 -5.98 9.54 12.72
CA ASP A 42 -6.47 10.92 12.59
C ASP A 42 -5.97 11.63 11.32
N GLN A 43 -4.94 11.07 10.66
CA GLN A 43 -4.39 11.62 9.42
C GLN A 43 -4.10 10.51 8.41
N LEU A 44 -4.86 10.51 7.33
CA LEU A 44 -4.67 9.63 6.17
C LEU A 44 -4.39 10.48 4.92
N THR A 45 -3.29 10.20 4.25
CA THR A 45 -3.06 10.70 2.88
C THR A 45 -3.32 9.57 1.90
N ALA A 46 -4.17 9.81 0.90
CA ALA A 46 -4.45 8.84 -0.16
C ALA A 46 -4.07 9.43 -1.52
N ILE A 47 -3.39 8.63 -2.35
CA ILE A 47 -2.95 9.03 -3.69
C ILE A 47 -3.69 8.17 -4.72
N GLU A 48 -4.51 8.81 -5.57
CA GLU A 48 -5.27 8.15 -6.63
C GLU A 48 -4.95 8.80 -7.99
N MET A 49 -4.60 7.98 -8.96
CA MET A 49 -4.26 8.45 -10.31
C MET A 49 -5.49 8.56 -11.22
N ASP A 50 -6.49 7.68 -11.03
CA ASP A 50 -7.71 7.72 -11.84
C ASP A 50 -8.62 8.85 -11.41
N LYS A 51 -8.92 9.75 -12.36
CA LYS A 51 -9.75 10.94 -12.13
C LYS A 51 -11.17 10.59 -11.65
N ARG A 52 -11.75 9.48 -12.14
CA ARG A 52 -13.13 9.08 -11.78
C ARG A 52 -13.16 8.52 -10.37
N LEU A 53 -12.17 7.69 -10.02
CA LEU A 53 -12.02 7.15 -8.67
C LEU A 53 -11.71 8.26 -7.66
N HIS A 54 -10.82 9.19 -8.02
CA HIS A 54 -10.55 10.36 -7.19
C HIS A 54 -11.82 11.19 -6.92
N ALA A 55 -12.64 11.47 -7.95
CA ALA A 55 -13.90 12.20 -7.79
C ALA A 55 -14.89 11.42 -6.88
N HIS A 56 -15.01 10.10 -7.08
CA HIS A 56 -15.84 9.23 -6.22
C HIS A 56 -15.37 9.26 -4.75
N LEU A 57 -14.07 9.18 -4.51
CA LEU A 57 -13.51 9.24 -3.16
C LEU A 57 -13.74 10.62 -2.51
N SER A 58 -13.61 11.69 -3.29
CA SER A 58 -13.90 13.05 -2.83
C SER A 58 -15.36 13.22 -2.42
N GLU A 59 -16.28 12.64 -3.16
CA GLU A 59 -17.71 12.63 -2.81
C GLU A 59 -18.00 11.79 -1.57
N ARG A 60 -17.42 10.58 -1.52
CA ARG A 60 -17.66 9.62 -0.44
C ARG A 60 -17.08 10.06 0.91
N PHE A 61 -15.88 10.65 0.91
CA PHE A 61 -15.11 10.98 2.11
C PHE A 61 -14.84 12.48 2.29
N GLY A 62 -15.35 13.33 1.40
CA GLY A 62 -15.04 14.77 1.40
C GLY A 62 -15.52 15.54 2.64
N ALA A 63 -16.40 14.94 3.44
CA ALA A 63 -16.87 15.54 4.70
C ALA A 63 -15.89 15.33 5.88
N THR A 64 -14.83 14.51 5.73
CA THR A 64 -13.87 14.27 6.80
C THR A 64 -12.59 15.09 6.61
N GLU A 65 -12.16 15.77 7.67
CA GLU A 65 -10.88 16.48 7.71
C GLU A 65 -9.67 15.53 7.88
N LYS A 66 -9.92 14.26 8.18
CA LYS A 66 -8.88 13.24 8.37
C LYS A 66 -8.22 12.80 7.07
N LEU A 67 -8.86 12.98 5.90
CA LEU A 67 -8.39 12.52 4.62
C LEU A 67 -7.81 13.67 3.77
N ARG A 68 -6.54 13.54 3.43
CA ARG A 68 -5.91 14.30 2.36
C ARG A 68 -5.86 13.45 1.09
N LEU A 69 -6.74 13.73 0.14
CA LEU A 69 -6.80 13.02 -1.14
C LEU A 69 -6.02 13.79 -2.21
N ILE A 70 -5.09 13.11 -2.89
CA ILE A 70 -4.19 13.69 -3.89
C ILE A 70 -4.40 13.00 -5.23
N HIS A 71 -4.76 13.78 -6.27
CA HIS A 71 -4.91 13.28 -7.64
C HIS A 71 -3.58 13.33 -8.38
N THR A 72 -2.83 12.22 -8.38
CA THR A 72 -1.54 12.13 -9.07
C THR A 72 -1.10 10.66 -9.24
N ASP A 73 -0.07 10.46 -10.07
CA ASP A 73 0.68 9.21 -10.14
C ASP A 73 1.61 9.10 -8.91
N ALA A 74 1.50 8.00 -8.17
CA ALA A 74 2.26 7.80 -6.94
C ALA A 74 3.78 7.76 -7.17
N LEU A 75 4.25 7.10 -8.25
CA LEU A 75 5.69 7.05 -8.56
C LEU A 75 6.24 8.45 -8.86
N LYS A 76 5.49 9.25 -9.63
CA LYS A 76 5.87 10.64 -9.91
C LYS A 76 5.85 11.49 -8.64
N TYR A 77 4.85 11.28 -7.79
CA TYR A 77 4.72 12.02 -6.54
C TYR A 77 5.93 11.78 -5.63
N PHE A 78 6.29 10.53 -5.38
CA PHE A 78 7.44 10.21 -4.54
C PHE A 78 8.78 10.69 -5.09
N ARG A 79 8.97 10.64 -6.41
CA ARG A 79 10.22 11.09 -7.05
C ARG A 79 10.38 12.62 -7.06
N ASN A 80 9.27 13.35 -6.99
CA ASN A 80 9.26 14.82 -7.10
C ASN A 80 8.98 15.53 -5.76
N THR A 81 8.88 14.79 -4.65
CA THR A 81 8.61 15.38 -3.34
C THR A 81 9.76 15.08 -2.36
N GLU A 82 10.11 16.08 -1.58
CA GLU A 82 11.12 15.99 -0.51
C GLU A 82 10.50 15.75 0.86
N VAL A 83 9.30 15.17 0.91
CA VAL A 83 8.62 14.87 2.17
C VAL A 83 9.40 13.84 2.98
N ASP A 84 9.53 14.09 4.26
CA ASP A 84 10.05 13.11 5.23
C ASP A 84 8.95 12.11 5.59
N TRP A 85 9.08 10.88 5.09
CA TRP A 85 8.15 9.79 5.31
C TRP A 85 8.53 8.90 6.49
N SER A 86 9.63 9.19 7.21
CA SER A 86 10.18 8.27 8.22
C SER A 86 9.21 7.91 9.35
N ASN A 87 8.21 8.76 9.62
CA ASN A 87 7.18 8.53 10.64
C ASN A 87 5.85 8.02 10.04
N TRP A 88 5.82 7.72 8.73
CA TRP A 88 4.62 7.27 8.05
C TRP A 88 4.52 5.75 7.98
N LYS A 89 3.30 5.25 7.96
CA LYS A 89 2.97 3.84 7.69
C LYS A 89 2.20 3.76 6.38
N LEU A 90 2.75 3.05 5.38
CA LEU A 90 2.07 2.77 4.13
C LEU A 90 1.20 1.53 4.27
N VAL A 91 -0.09 1.66 3.99
CA VAL A 91 -1.04 0.54 3.98
C VAL A 91 -1.82 0.60 2.68
N SER A 92 -1.65 -0.38 1.80
CA SER A 92 -2.22 -0.27 0.45
C SER A 92 -2.48 -1.62 -0.21
N ASN A 93 -3.58 -1.70 -0.94
CA ASN A 93 -3.80 -2.73 -1.94
C ASN A 93 -3.24 -2.26 -3.29
N LEU A 94 -1.94 -2.50 -3.52
CA LEU A 94 -1.20 -1.93 -4.64
C LEU A 94 -1.68 -2.45 -6.01
N PRO A 95 -1.82 -1.56 -7.01
CA PRO A 95 -1.97 -1.99 -8.40
C PRO A 95 -0.75 -2.81 -8.85
N TYR A 96 -0.98 -3.92 -9.55
CA TYR A 96 0.07 -4.90 -9.89
C TYR A 96 1.25 -4.31 -10.68
N ASN A 97 0.96 -3.39 -11.61
CA ASN A 97 1.98 -2.75 -12.44
C ASN A 97 2.83 -1.72 -11.68
N VAL A 98 2.39 -1.27 -10.51
CA VAL A 98 3.06 -0.22 -9.72
C VAL A 98 3.82 -0.82 -8.53
N ALA A 99 3.41 -1.99 -8.03
CA ALA A 99 3.91 -2.55 -6.78
C ALA A 99 5.44 -2.68 -6.73
N SER A 100 6.06 -3.39 -7.67
CA SER A 100 7.51 -3.61 -7.65
C SER A 100 8.34 -2.32 -7.80
N PRO A 101 8.09 -1.44 -8.80
CA PRO A 101 8.84 -0.20 -8.91
C PRO A 101 8.64 0.72 -7.70
N LEU A 102 7.44 0.77 -7.13
CA LEU A 102 7.15 1.56 -5.94
C LEU A 102 7.93 1.08 -4.72
N LEU A 103 7.94 -0.24 -4.46
CA LEU A 103 8.68 -0.82 -3.33
C LEU A 103 10.18 -0.56 -3.45
N VAL A 104 10.74 -0.59 -4.66
CA VAL A 104 12.14 -0.24 -4.91
C VAL A 104 12.40 1.24 -4.64
N ASP A 105 11.53 2.13 -5.16
CA ASP A 105 11.67 3.57 -4.94
C ASP A 105 11.59 3.90 -3.44
N LEU A 106 10.62 3.31 -2.71
CA LEU A 106 10.49 3.51 -1.26
C LEU A 106 11.69 2.98 -0.47
N ALA A 107 12.25 1.84 -0.87
CA ALA A 107 13.44 1.28 -0.23
C ALA A 107 14.70 2.11 -0.48
N ALA A 108 14.78 2.80 -1.61
CA ALA A 108 15.89 3.70 -1.96
C ALA A 108 15.80 5.07 -1.28
N MET A 109 14.63 5.43 -0.72
CA MET A 109 14.46 6.73 -0.07
C MET A 109 15.23 6.82 1.24
N PRO A 110 16.04 7.87 1.49
CA PRO A 110 16.71 8.08 2.77
C PRO A 110 15.75 8.17 3.96
N ARG A 111 14.56 8.74 3.71
CA ARG A 111 13.49 8.97 4.70
C ARG A 111 12.16 8.37 4.24
N GLY A 112 12.20 7.10 3.83
CA GLY A 112 10.99 6.36 3.43
C GLY A 112 10.18 5.88 4.64
N PRO A 113 8.93 5.41 4.42
CA PRO A 113 8.02 4.99 5.47
C PRO A 113 8.63 3.93 6.40
N GLN A 114 8.30 4.02 7.69
CA GLN A 114 8.82 3.09 8.69
C GLN A 114 8.23 1.68 8.60
N ARG A 115 7.01 1.56 8.07
CA ARG A 115 6.30 0.28 7.89
C ARG A 115 5.54 0.29 6.58
N LEU A 116 5.58 -0.84 5.88
CA LEU A 116 4.80 -1.10 4.68
C LEU A 116 3.90 -2.32 4.92
N VAL A 117 2.60 -2.18 4.73
CA VAL A 117 1.64 -3.29 4.66
C VAL A 117 0.97 -3.22 3.30
N VAL A 118 1.37 -4.11 2.41
CA VAL A 118 0.95 -4.04 1.02
C VAL A 118 0.44 -5.38 0.51
N THR A 119 -0.60 -5.35 -0.32
CA THR A 119 -0.95 -6.52 -1.12
C THR A 119 -0.26 -6.43 -2.47
N VAL A 120 0.30 -7.54 -2.88
CA VAL A 120 1.02 -7.70 -4.16
C VAL A 120 0.66 -9.04 -4.77
N GLN A 121 0.99 -9.26 -6.03
CA GLN A 121 0.89 -10.60 -6.61
C GLN A 121 1.72 -11.61 -5.81
N TRP A 122 1.24 -12.86 -5.71
CA TRP A 122 1.89 -13.89 -4.90
C TRP A 122 3.36 -14.09 -5.26
N GLU A 123 3.67 -14.10 -6.56
CA GLU A 123 5.05 -14.20 -7.05
C GLU A 123 5.95 -13.05 -6.55
N VAL A 124 5.42 -11.83 -6.52
CA VAL A 124 6.14 -10.67 -5.96
C VAL A 124 6.37 -10.85 -4.47
N GLY A 125 5.36 -11.30 -3.73
CA GLY A 125 5.47 -11.60 -2.31
C GLY A 125 6.53 -12.67 -2.01
N GLN A 126 6.57 -13.74 -2.80
CA GLN A 126 7.60 -14.79 -2.67
C GLN A 126 9.01 -14.25 -2.93
N ARG A 127 9.19 -13.38 -3.92
CA ARG A 127 10.48 -12.71 -4.17
C ARG A 127 10.90 -11.80 -3.02
N LEU A 128 9.97 -11.06 -2.43
CA LEU A 128 10.26 -10.19 -1.29
C LEU A 128 10.70 -10.98 -0.06
N ALA A 129 10.08 -12.14 0.20
CA ALA A 129 10.37 -13.00 1.35
C ALA A 129 11.47 -14.04 1.08
N ALA A 130 12.07 -14.05 -0.11
CA ALA A 130 13.06 -15.06 -0.51
C ALA A 130 14.35 -14.98 0.32
N CYS A 131 14.88 -16.13 0.72
CA CYS A 131 16.18 -16.26 1.35
C CYS A 131 17.28 -16.45 0.28
N HIS A 132 18.52 -16.14 0.65
CA HIS A 132 19.69 -16.42 -0.19
C HIS A 132 19.69 -17.89 -0.66
N ALA A 133 20.10 -18.10 -1.91
CA ALA A 133 20.15 -19.42 -2.58
C ALA A 133 18.79 -20.08 -2.87
N THR A 134 17.68 -19.38 -2.72
CA THR A 134 16.36 -19.85 -3.24
C THR A 134 16.12 -19.36 -4.67
N ARG A 135 15.25 -20.05 -5.41
CA ARG A 135 14.91 -19.73 -6.80
C ARG A 135 14.29 -18.33 -6.94
N GLU A 136 13.52 -17.91 -5.96
CA GLU A 136 12.79 -16.66 -5.92
C GLU A 136 13.69 -15.47 -5.56
N TYR A 137 14.90 -15.73 -5.06
CA TYR A 137 15.87 -14.69 -4.71
C TYR A 137 16.25 -13.86 -5.94
N SER A 138 16.01 -12.58 -5.89
CA SER A 138 16.09 -11.73 -7.08
C SER A 138 16.62 -10.33 -6.75
N LYS A 139 16.84 -9.53 -7.79
CA LYS A 139 17.19 -8.11 -7.63
C LYS A 139 16.20 -7.36 -6.74
N LEU A 140 14.88 -7.67 -6.85
CA LEU A 140 13.85 -7.05 -6.01
C LEU A 140 14.08 -7.37 -4.53
N THR A 141 14.38 -8.63 -4.20
CA THR A 141 14.72 -9.08 -2.84
C THR A 141 15.83 -8.23 -2.24
N LEU A 142 16.94 -8.10 -2.98
CA LEU A 142 18.12 -7.35 -2.53
C LEU A 142 17.82 -5.87 -2.31
N LEU A 143 17.17 -5.22 -3.29
CA LEU A 143 16.90 -3.79 -3.24
C LEU A 143 15.98 -3.42 -2.08
N VAL A 144 14.93 -4.24 -1.84
CA VAL A 144 14.00 -3.99 -0.74
C VAL A 144 14.62 -4.34 0.61
N ALA A 145 15.39 -5.43 0.70
CA ALA A 145 16.07 -5.87 1.92
C ALA A 145 17.15 -4.89 2.43
N CYS A 146 17.63 -3.97 1.59
CA CYS A 146 18.52 -2.89 2.04
C CYS A 146 17.88 -2.00 3.12
N ARG A 147 16.54 -1.94 3.19
CA ARG A 147 15.82 -1.06 4.12
C ARG A 147 14.72 -1.76 4.90
N TYR A 148 14.02 -2.72 4.30
CA TYR A 148 12.85 -3.36 4.90
C TYR A 148 13.09 -4.85 5.10
N GLU A 149 12.67 -5.34 6.25
CA GLU A 149 12.60 -6.76 6.56
C GLU A 149 11.15 -7.24 6.41
N VAL A 150 10.94 -8.34 5.69
CA VAL A 150 9.62 -8.97 5.59
C VAL A 150 9.32 -9.70 6.89
N LYS A 151 8.34 -9.21 7.64
CA LYS A 151 7.93 -9.78 8.94
C LYS A 151 6.86 -10.86 8.81
N GLU A 152 5.91 -10.67 7.91
CA GLU A 152 4.79 -11.57 7.70
C GLU A 152 4.39 -11.57 6.22
N ILE A 153 4.00 -12.73 5.74
CA ILE A 153 3.39 -12.92 4.42
C ILE A 153 2.20 -13.87 4.56
N PHE A 154 1.07 -13.54 3.95
CA PHE A 154 -0.08 -14.42 3.86
C PHE A 154 -0.75 -14.34 2.51
N LYS A 155 -1.31 -15.47 2.07
CA LYS A 155 -2.02 -15.55 0.80
C LYS A 155 -3.46 -15.07 0.98
N ILE A 156 -3.92 -14.24 0.01
CA ILE A 156 -5.32 -13.81 -0.09
C ILE A 156 -5.93 -14.58 -1.24
N SER A 157 -7.10 -15.21 -1.00
CA SER A 157 -7.81 -15.96 -2.04
C SER A 157 -8.25 -15.01 -3.18
N PRO A 158 -8.14 -15.41 -4.46
CA PRO A 158 -8.67 -14.66 -5.60
C PRO A 158 -10.14 -14.26 -5.45
N HIS A 159 -10.97 -15.09 -4.80
CA HIS A 159 -12.39 -14.82 -4.54
C HIS A 159 -12.63 -13.59 -3.66
N CYS A 160 -11.61 -13.09 -2.94
CA CYS A 160 -11.72 -11.85 -2.17
C CYS A 160 -11.68 -10.58 -3.03
N PHE A 161 -11.48 -10.73 -4.35
CA PHE A 161 -11.38 -9.62 -5.29
C PHE A 161 -12.52 -9.62 -6.32
N PHE A 162 -12.97 -8.44 -6.73
CA PHE A 162 -13.92 -8.27 -7.83
C PHE A 162 -13.40 -7.24 -8.86
N PRO A 163 -13.40 -7.57 -10.16
CA PRO A 163 -13.50 -8.94 -10.68
C PRO A 163 -12.38 -9.83 -10.14
N GLU A 164 -12.62 -11.14 -10.14
CA GLU A 164 -11.61 -12.11 -9.72
C GLU A 164 -10.37 -12.02 -10.62
N PRO A 165 -9.16 -11.89 -10.07
CA PRO A 165 -7.95 -11.81 -10.87
C PRO A 165 -7.67 -13.12 -11.57
N ARG A 166 -7.06 -13.05 -12.76
CA ARG A 166 -6.64 -14.24 -13.55
C ARG A 166 -5.31 -14.82 -13.05
N VAL A 167 -4.67 -14.18 -12.09
CA VAL A 167 -3.38 -14.54 -11.50
C VAL A 167 -3.46 -14.42 -9.99
N ASP A 168 -2.70 -15.24 -9.28
CA ASP A 168 -2.58 -15.21 -7.82
C ASP A 168 -1.81 -14.00 -7.30
#